data_6b0699f720c670a8e6e1dd82f0885473
#
_entry.id   6b0699f720c670a8e6e1dd82f0885473
#
_cell.length_a   1.000
_cell.length_b   1.000
_cell.length_c   1.000
_cell.angle_alpha   90.00
_cell.angle_beta   90.00
_cell.angle_gamma   90.00
#
_symmetry.space_group_name_H-M   'P 1'
#
loop_
_entity.id
_entity.type
_entity.pdbx_description
1 polymer ?
#
loop_
_entity_poly.entity_id
_entity_poly.type
_entity_poly.pdbx_seq_one_letter_code
_entity_poly.pdbx_strand_id
1 'polypeptide(L)'
;MGKILAICTSPRRGTLKTPVPSAVLTPEWGIVGDAHGGSWHRQVSLLSAEKIEAFRQKLWVDYGAFGENLVVEGFDLATLPVPSFFAIGDAVLEMTQIGKECHSDCAIRRQTGDCIMPREGVFARVVKGGTIHTGDEMKLLPTPADLPLRAAVITLSDKGSRGEREDKSGRSLWRCSPPQATRWRKHCFCRTMPPSSKPSCCALRMPVR
;
A
#
# COMPACT_ATOMS: atom_id res chain seq x y z
N MET A 1 5.06 -18.63 -8.77
CA MET A 1 3.74 -18.42 -9.39
C MET A 1 2.71 -18.57 -8.31
N GLY A 2 1.72 -17.70 -8.28
CA GLY A 2 0.62 -17.75 -7.33
C GLY A 2 -0.72 -17.74 -8.06
N LYS A 3 -1.80 -17.80 -7.30
CA LYS A 3 -3.17 -17.85 -7.82
C LYS A 3 -4.07 -16.90 -7.02
N ILE A 4 -5.01 -16.26 -7.68
CA ILE A 4 -6.05 -15.44 -7.05
C ILE A 4 -7.15 -16.38 -6.54
N LEU A 5 -7.24 -16.56 -5.22
CA LEU A 5 -8.30 -17.39 -4.62
C LEU A 5 -9.61 -16.64 -4.43
N ALA A 6 -9.54 -15.34 -4.16
CA ALA A 6 -10.73 -14.51 -4.05
C ALA A 6 -10.42 -13.06 -4.44
N ILE A 7 -11.42 -12.41 -5.01
CA ILE A 7 -11.48 -10.98 -5.27
C ILE A 7 -12.60 -10.42 -4.40
N CYS A 8 -12.30 -9.44 -3.55
CA CYS A 8 -13.26 -8.90 -2.59
C CYS A 8 -13.39 -7.39 -2.76
N THR A 9 -14.62 -6.89 -2.77
CA THR A 9 -14.93 -5.47 -2.91
C THR A 9 -15.95 -5.02 -1.88
N SER A 10 -15.98 -3.72 -1.60
CA SER A 10 -17.02 -3.11 -0.79
C SER A 10 -17.42 -1.74 -1.37
N PRO A 11 -18.72 -1.42 -1.44
CA PRO A 11 -19.19 -0.14 -1.97
C PRO A 11 -18.99 1.03 -1.00
N ARG A 12 -18.69 0.74 0.28
CA ARG A 12 -18.53 1.74 1.35
C ARG A 12 -17.28 1.46 2.16
N ARG A 13 -16.56 2.51 2.56
CA ARG A 13 -15.44 2.40 3.50
C ARG A 13 -15.93 1.97 4.88
N GLY A 14 -15.11 1.18 5.58
CA GLY A 14 -15.42 0.67 6.93
C GLY A 14 -16.40 -0.50 6.97
N THR A 15 -16.82 -1.02 5.81
CA THR A 15 -17.61 -2.26 5.71
C THR A 15 -16.73 -3.45 5.32
N LEU A 16 -17.18 -4.66 5.66
CA LEU A 16 -16.54 -5.88 5.19
C LEU A 16 -16.59 -5.93 3.66
N LYS A 17 -15.55 -6.46 3.07
CA LYS A 17 -15.54 -6.74 1.62
C LYS A 17 -16.18 -8.10 1.36
N THR A 18 -16.89 -8.20 0.26
CA THR A 18 -17.56 -9.42 -0.17
C THR A 18 -16.90 -9.98 -1.43
N PRO A 19 -16.77 -11.32 -1.55
CA PRO A 19 -16.24 -11.95 -2.74
C PRO A 19 -17.06 -11.64 -4.00
N VAL A 20 -16.35 -11.39 -5.09
CA VAL A 20 -16.92 -11.24 -6.45
C VAL A 20 -16.15 -12.12 -7.43
N PRO A 21 -16.79 -12.63 -8.50
CA PRO A 21 -16.13 -13.54 -9.44
C PRO A 21 -15.05 -12.87 -10.29
N SER A 22 -15.18 -11.57 -10.53
CA SER A 22 -14.26 -10.78 -11.34
C SER A 22 -14.26 -9.32 -10.92
N ALA A 23 -13.21 -8.59 -11.32
CA ALA A 23 -13.11 -7.15 -11.12
C ALA A 23 -12.33 -6.49 -12.25
N VAL A 24 -12.66 -5.23 -12.54
CA VAL A 24 -11.90 -4.39 -13.47
C VAL A 24 -10.92 -3.55 -12.70
N LEU A 25 -9.66 -3.64 -13.06
CA LEU A 25 -8.56 -2.82 -12.55
C LEU A 25 -8.34 -1.62 -13.48
N THR A 26 -8.31 -0.42 -12.92
CA THR A 26 -8.08 0.82 -13.68
C THR A 26 -6.79 1.48 -13.19
N PRO A 27 -5.87 1.86 -14.09
CA PRO A 27 -4.64 2.56 -13.75
C PRO A 27 -4.91 3.81 -12.92
N GLU A 28 -4.02 4.08 -11.97
CA GLU A 28 -4.06 5.23 -11.06
C GLU A 28 -5.37 5.34 -10.23
N TRP A 29 -6.20 4.30 -10.25
CA TRP A 29 -7.46 4.26 -9.49
C TRP A 29 -7.58 3.03 -8.58
N GLY A 30 -7.44 1.83 -9.12
CA GLY A 30 -7.66 0.57 -8.40
C GLY A 30 -8.81 -0.25 -8.96
N ILE A 31 -9.58 -0.91 -8.11
CA ILE A 31 -10.72 -1.73 -8.49
C ILE A 31 -11.96 -0.85 -8.70
N VAL A 32 -12.60 -0.98 -9.86
CA VAL A 32 -13.86 -0.28 -10.17
C VAL A 32 -14.95 -0.77 -9.21
N GLY A 33 -15.66 0.19 -8.61
CA GLY A 33 -16.74 -0.10 -7.65
C GLY A 33 -16.26 -0.40 -6.21
N ASP A 34 -14.96 -0.47 -5.96
CA ASP A 34 -14.45 -0.57 -4.59
C ASP A 34 -14.27 0.81 -3.95
N ALA A 35 -14.72 0.96 -2.70
CA ALA A 35 -14.68 2.22 -1.96
C ALA A 35 -13.25 2.72 -1.64
N HIS A 36 -12.23 1.88 -1.77
CA HIS A 36 -10.83 2.23 -1.54
C HIS A 36 -10.11 2.66 -2.81
N GLY A 37 -10.79 2.64 -3.97
CA GLY A 37 -10.29 3.20 -5.20
C GLY A 37 -9.95 4.68 -5.07
N GLY A 38 -8.90 5.14 -5.79
CA GLY A 38 -8.47 6.54 -5.77
C GLY A 38 -7.02 6.72 -6.20
N SER A 39 -6.64 7.98 -6.45
CA SER A 39 -5.30 8.39 -6.88
C SER A 39 -4.28 8.39 -5.73
N TRP A 40 -4.08 7.27 -5.09
CA TRP A 40 -3.13 7.08 -3.98
C TRP A 40 -2.35 5.78 -4.15
N HIS A 41 -1.41 5.49 -3.27
CA HIS A 41 -0.53 4.33 -3.42
C HIS A 41 -1.13 3.00 -2.90
N ARG A 42 -2.23 3.02 -2.16
CA ARG A 42 -2.91 1.84 -1.61
C ARG A 42 -4.24 1.58 -2.30
N GLN A 43 -4.20 1.46 -3.62
CA GLN A 43 -5.41 1.28 -4.46
C GLN A 43 -6.02 -0.10 -4.30
N VAL A 44 -5.16 -1.13 -4.17
CA VAL A 44 -5.55 -2.53 -4.05
C VAL A 44 -4.82 -3.11 -2.85
N SER A 45 -5.53 -3.80 -1.99
CA SER A 45 -4.97 -4.51 -0.84
C SER A 45 -4.93 -6.01 -1.11
N LEU A 46 -3.78 -6.65 -0.80
CA LEU A 46 -3.54 -8.07 -1.02
C LEU A 46 -3.20 -8.73 0.31
N LEU A 47 -3.57 -10.00 0.44
CA LEU A 47 -3.24 -10.82 1.59
C LEU A 47 -2.98 -12.26 1.16
N SER A 48 -1.94 -12.90 1.72
CA SER A 48 -1.64 -14.31 1.44
C SER A 48 -2.70 -15.22 2.04
N ALA A 49 -3.18 -16.17 1.25
CA ALA A 49 -4.18 -17.15 1.69
C ALA A 49 -3.67 -17.95 2.90
N GLU A 50 -2.41 -18.33 2.89
CA GLU A 50 -1.75 -19.08 3.93
C GLU A 50 -1.78 -18.35 5.30
N LYS A 51 -1.68 -17.01 5.26
CA LYS A 51 -1.78 -16.18 6.48
C LYS A 51 -3.22 -16.11 7.00
N ILE A 52 -4.21 -16.10 6.10
CA ILE A 52 -5.63 -16.18 6.46
C ILE A 52 -5.95 -17.54 7.06
N GLU A 53 -5.49 -18.64 6.44
CA GLU A 53 -5.70 -19.99 6.96
C GLU A 53 -5.04 -20.19 8.35
N ALA A 54 -3.84 -19.66 8.53
CA ALA A 54 -3.21 -19.69 9.85
C ALA A 54 -4.02 -18.90 10.91
N PHE A 55 -4.63 -17.76 10.51
CA PHE A 55 -5.48 -16.98 11.40
C PHE A 55 -6.80 -17.72 11.74
N ARG A 56 -7.36 -18.48 10.80
CA ARG A 56 -8.58 -19.27 10.98
C ARG A 56 -8.51 -20.30 12.09
N GLN A 57 -7.30 -20.67 12.53
CA GLN A 57 -7.11 -21.51 13.74
C GLN A 57 -7.57 -20.79 15.02
N LYS A 58 -7.63 -19.45 15.02
CA LYS A 58 -8.07 -18.63 16.15
C LYS A 58 -9.53 -18.26 16.04
N LEU A 59 -9.95 -17.84 14.86
CA LEU A 59 -11.32 -17.40 14.56
C LEU A 59 -11.60 -17.64 13.07
N TRP A 60 -12.71 -18.29 12.79
CA TRP A 60 -13.18 -18.42 11.42
C TRP A 60 -13.55 -17.07 10.83
N VAL A 61 -13.00 -16.75 9.68
CA VAL A 61 -13.25 -15.52 8.93
C VAL A 61 -13.41 -15.84 7.46
N ASP A 62 -14.31 -15.12 6.78
CA ASP A 62 -14.45 -15.17 5.33
C ASP A 62 -13.38 -14.32 4.65
N TYR A 63 -13.13 -14.57 3.37
CA TYR A 63 -12.31 -13.70 2.55
C TYR A 63 -12.96 -12.31 2.45
N GLY A 64 -12.14 -11.25 2.55
CA GLY A 64 -12.59 -9.86 2.63
C GLY A 64 -12.76 -9.32 4.05
N ALA A 65 -12.69 -10.18 5.06
CA ALA A 65 -12.90 -9.82 6.46
C ALA A 65 -11.84 -8.83 7.01
N PHE A 66 -10.59 -8.93 6.56
CA PHE A 66 -9.52 -7.99 6.94
C PHE A 66 -9.51 -6.71 6.09
N GLY A 67 -10.44 -6.60 5.11
CA GLY A 67 -10.53 -5.52 4.15
C GLY A 67 -9.60 -5.68 2.94
N GLU A 68 -9.07 -6.89 2.74
CA GLU A 68 -8.28 -7.23 1.56
C GLU A 68 -9.16 -7.28 0.30
N ASN A 69 -8.58 -6.87 -0.83
CA ASN A 69 -9.21 -6.99 -2.14
C ASN A 69 -8.85 -8.31 -2.82
N LEU A 70 -7.58 -8.71 -2.75
CA LEU A 70 -7.11 -9.93 -3.39
C LEU A 70 -6.57 -10.89 -2.32
N VAL A 71 -7.08 -12.11 -2.34
CA VAL A 71 -6.52 -13.23 -1.59
C VAL A 71 -5.67 -14.04 -2.55
N VAL A 72 -4.39 -14.16 -2.23
CA VAL A 72 -3.38 -14.74 -3.13
C VAL A 72 -2.76 -15.96 -2.48
N GLU A 73 -2.76 -17.09 -3.18
CA GLU A 73 -2.05 -18.30 -2.81
C GLU A 73 -0.66 -18.35 -3.46
N GLY A 74 0.30 -18.99 -2.80
CA GLY A 74 1.62 -19.29 -3.36
C GLY A 74 2.64 -18.15 -3.28
N PHE A 75 2.33 -17.08 -2.54
CA PHE A 75 3.27 -16.00 -2.22
C PHE A 75 3.23 -15.64 -0.74
N ASP A 76 4.40 -15.58 -0.09
CA ASP A 76 4.54 -14.81 1.15
C ASP A 76 4.76 -13.34 0.80
N LEU A 77 3.65 -12.64 0.55
CA LEU A 77 3.66 -11.28 -0.01
C LEU A 77 4.45 -10.29 0.87
N ALA A 78 4.40 -10.46 2.19
CA ALA A 78 5.04 -9.54 3.13
C ALA A 78 6.58 -9.67 3.15
N THR A 79 7.14 -10.72 2.57
CA THR A 79 8.60 -10.90 2.48
C THR A 79 9.20 -10.35 1.19
N LEU A 80 8.36 -9.97 0.23
CA LEU A 80 8.82 -9.45 -1.05
C LEU A 80 9.33 -8.00 -0.92
N PRO A 81 10.35 -7.62 -1.72
CA PRO A 81 10.84 -6.25 -1.70
C PRO A 81 9.80 -5.25 -2.24
N VAL A 82 9.85 -4.02 -1.75
CA VAL A 82 9.07 -2.90 -2.29
C VAL A 82 10.01 -1.99 -3.11
N PRO A 83 9.72 -1.77 -4.41
CA PRO A 83 8.58 -2.27 -5.17
C PRO A 83 8.78 -3.70 -5.69
N SER A 84 7.72 -4.48 -5.75
CA SER A 84 7.58 -5.70 -6.54
C SER A 84 6.45 -5.52 -7.55
N PHE A 85 6.53 -6.19 -8.68
CA PHE A 85 5.54 -6.09 -9.75
C PHE A 85 4.88 -7.43 -10.00
N PHE A 86 3.57 -7.41 -10.20
CA PHE A 86 2.78 -8.62 -10.44
C PHE A 86 1.95 -8.47 -11.70
N ALA A 87 1.92 -9.50 -12.54
CA ALA A 87 0.97 -9.63 -13.63
C ALA A 87 -0.16 -10.56 -13.23
N ILE A 88 -1.40 -10.16 -13.53
CA ILE A 88 -2.62 -10.96 -13.39
C ILE A 88 -3.40 -10.77 -14.70
N GLY A 89 -3.42 -11.78 -15.58
CA GLY A 89 -3.90 -11.59 -16.93
C GLY A 89 -3.19 -10.42 -17.62
N ASP A 90 -3.97 -9.46 -18.13
CA ASP A 90 -3.44 -8.24 -18.75
C ASP A 90 -3.06 -7.13 -17.76
N ALA A 91 -3.53 -7.23 -16.52
CA ALA A 91 -3.29 -6.23 -15.50
C ALA A 91 -1.88 -6.33 -14.89
N VAL A 92 -1.31 -5.20 -14.50
CA VAL A 92 -0.04 -5.11 -13.78
C VAL A 92 -0.23 -4.27 -12.53
N LEU A 93 0.17 -4.83 -11.40
CA LEU A 93 0.21 -4.18 -10.09
C LEU A 93 1.64 -3.88 -9.67
N GLU A 94 1.87 -2.72 -9.08
CA GLU A 94 3.11 -2.37 -8.37
C GLU A 94 2.84 -2.40 -6.86
N MET A 95 3.53 -3.25 -6.14
CA MET A 95 3.53 -3.26 -4.69
C MET A 95 4.16 -1.98 -4.13
N THR A 96 3.46 -1.31 -3.24
CA THR A 96 3.85 0.03 -2.76
C THR A 96 4.09 0.10 -1.27
N GLN A 97 3.53 -0.85 -0.51
CA GLN A 97 3.64 -0.84 0.95
C GLN A 97 3.35 -2.22 1.53
N ILE A 98 4.07 -2.57 2.60
CA ILE A 98 3.79 -3.72 3.48
C ILE A 98 3.23 -3.18 4.78
N GLY A 99 2.14 -3.79 5.26
CA GLY A 99 1.48 -3.42 6.51
C GLY A 99 0.79 -2.05 6.47
N LYS A 100 0.05 -1.77 7.50
CA LYS A 100 -0.55 -0.44 7.74
C LYS A 100 -0.80 -0.23 9.22
N GLU A 101 -0.71 1.00 9.69
CA GLU A 101 -1.24 1.36 11.00
C GLU A 101 -2.77 1.26 10.99
N CYS A 102 -3.32 0.64 12.01
CA CYS A 102 -4.77 0.53 12.20
C CYS A 102 -5.17 1.45 13.36
N HIS A 103 -5.86 2.53 13.03
CA HIS A 103 -6.25 3.56 14.01
C HIS A 103 -7.57 3.28 14.71
N SER A 104 -8.34 2.29 14.25
CA SER A 104 -9.62 1.91 14.83
C SER A 104 -9.67 0.42 15.13
N ASP A 105 -10.30 0.07 16.25
CA ASP A 105 -10.60 -1.31 16.58
C ASP A 105 -11.72 -1.83 15.68
N CYS A 106 -11.33 -2.62 14.67
CA CYS A 106 -12.28 -3.35 13.84
C CYS A 106 -12.87 -4.56 14.59
N ALA A 107 -13.96 -5.12 14.07
CA ALA A 107 -14.65 -6.25 14.69
C ALA A 107 -13.69 -7.43 14.97
N ILE A 108 -12.80 -7.76 14.03
CA ILE A 108 -11.82 -8.84 14.18
C ILE A 108 -10.88 -8.56 15.35
N ARG A 109 -10.28 -7.37 15.41
CA ARG A 109 -9.36 -7.03 16.49
C ARG A 109 -10.04 -7.02 17.86
N ARG A 110 -11.30 -6.58 17.93
CA ARG A 110 -12.07 -6.65 19.17
C ARG A 110 -12.34 -8.07 19.64
N GLN A 111 -12.59 -9.00 18.73
CA GLN A 111 -12.87 -10.41 19.05
C GLN A 111 -11.64 -11.22 19.40
N THR A 112 -10.53 -10.98 18.69
CA THR A 112 -9.32 -11.83 18.80
C THR A 112 -8.14 -11.16 19.49
N GLY A 113 -8.21 -9.84 19.73
CA GLY A 113 -7.07 -9.03 20.20
C GLY A 113 -5.99 -8.81 19.12
N ASP A 114 -6.14 -9.41 17.93
CA ASP A 114 -5.12 -9.42 16.87
C ASP A 114 -5.74 -9.16 15.49
N CYS A 115 -4.91 -8.72 14.55
CA CYS A 115 -5.24 -8.58 13.13
C CYS A 115 -3.98 -8.74 12.30
N ILE A 116 -4.05 -9.55 11.25
CA ILE A 116 -2.89 -9.83 10.39
C ILE A 116 -2.61 -8.70 9.39
N MET A 117 -3.60 -7.89 9.04
CA MET A 117 -3.46 -6.83 8.03
C MET A 117 -2.36 -5.79 8.33
N PRO A 118 -2.09 -5.38 9.59
CA PRO A 118 -0.99 -4.48 9.91
C PRO A 118 0.41 -5.03 9.61
N ARG A 119 0.58 -6.35 9.62
CA ARG A 119 1.87 -7.01 9.42
C ARG A 119 1.99 -7.69 8.06
N GLU A 120 0.94 -8.40 7.66
CA GLU A 120 0.95 -9.29 6.49
C GLU A 120 0.24 -8.68 5.27
N GLY A 121 -0.57 -7.63 5.50
CA GLY A 121 -1.27 -6.95 4.41
C GLY A 121 -0.31 -6.19 3.50
N VAL A 122 -0.50 -6.35 2.20
CA VAL A 122 0.29 -5.68 1.17
C VAL A 122 -0.62 -4.77 0.37
N PHE A 123 -0.09 -3.64 -0.05
CA PHE A 123 -0.82 -2.66 -0.84
C PHE A 123 -0.12 -2.43 -2.17
N ALA A 124 -0.93 -2.26 -3.20
CA ALA A 124 -0.45 -2.04 -4.56
C ALA A 124 -1.22 -0.92 -5.25
N ARG A 125 -0.59 -0.35 -6.28
CA ARG A 125 -1.25 0.49 -7.27
C ARG A 125 -1.35 -0.24 -8.60
N VAL A 126 -2.34 0.11 -9.38
CA VAL A 126 -2.53 -0.42 -10.74
C VAL A 126 -1.65 0.37 -11.70
N VAL A 127 -0.72 -0.32 -12.35
CA VAL A 127 0.17 0.25 -13.39
C VAL A 127 -0.45 0.07 -14.77
N LYS A 128 -0.97 -1.13 -15.04
CA LYS A 128 -1.69 -1.46 -16.25
C LYS A 128 -3.04 -2.06 -15.87
N GLY A 129 -4.10 -1.56 -16.46
CA GLY A 129 -5.46 -2.04 -16.21
C GLY A 129 -5.75 -3.37 -16.93
N GLY A 130 -6.85 -3.99 -16.52
CA GLY A 130 -7.35 -5.22 -17.08
C GLY A 130 -8.48 -5.81 -16.24
N THR A 131 -9.18 -6.80 -16.77
CA THR A 131 -10.15 -7.58 -16.01
C THR A 131 -9.45 -8.78 -15.41
N ILE A 132 -9.67 -9.01 -14.12
CA ILE A 132 -9.14 -10.15 -13.39
C ILE A 132 -10.30 -11.03 -12.88
N HIS A 133 -10.05 -12.33 -12.77
CA HIS A 133 -11.02 -13.32 -12.31
C HIS A 133 -10.48 -14.13 -11.14
N THR A 134 -11.38 -14.62 -10.33
CA THR A 134 -11.04 -15.64 -9.34
C THR A 134 -10.50 -16.88 -10.09
N GLY A 135 -9.35 -17.37 -9.65
CA GLY A 135 -8.64 -18.47 -10.30
C GLY A 135 -7.51 -18.03 -11.24
N ASP A 136 -7.41 -16.75 -11.58
CA ASP A 136 -6.32 -16.25 -12.42
C ASP A 136 -4.95 -16.49 -11.79
N GLU A 137 -3.97 -16.77 -12.67
CA GLU A 137 -2.58 -16.89 -12.28
C GLU A 137 -1.99 -15.51 -12.00
N MET A 138 -1.24 -15.41 -10.90
CA MET A 138 -0.46 -14.24 -10.54
C MET A 138 1.04 -14.54 -10.69
N LYS A 139 1.74 -13.71 -11.47
CA LYS A 139 3.18 -13.86 -11.76
C LYS A 139 3.96 -12.70 -11.19
N LEU A 140 5.04 -13.00 -10.46
CA LEU A 140 6.02 -11.99 -10.09
C LEU A 140 6.83 -11.62 -11.33
N LEU A 141 6.88 -10.34 -11.65
CA LEU A 141 7.63 -9.80 -12.77
C LEU A 141 9.02 -9.31 -12.31
N PRO A 142 10.01 -9.32 -13.20
CA PRO A 142 11.27 -8.64 -12.94
C PRO A 142 11.03 -7.16 -12.62
N THR A 143 11.75 -6.62 -11.66
CA THR A 143 11.74 -5.17 -11.41
C THR A 143 12.37 -4.47 -12.61
N PRO A 144 11.70 -3.45 -13.21
CA PRO A 144 12.27 -2.69 -14.32
C PRO A 144 13.62 -2.08 -13.93
N ALA A 145 14.64 -2.29 -14.77
CA ALA A 145 15.99 -1.81 -14.49
C ALA A 145 16.10 -0.28 -14.50
N ASP A 146 15.21 0.39 -15.22
CA ASP A 146 15.09 1.84 -15.36
C ASP A 146 14.10 2.48 -14.39
N LEU A 147 13.65 1.73 -13.38
CA LEU A 147 12.72 2.24 -12.40
C LEU A 147 13.34 3.43 -11.65
N PRO A 148 12.80 4.66 -11.81
CA PRO A 148 13.38 5.83 -11.16
C PRO A 148 13.25 5.71 -9.65
N LEU A 149 14.36 5.86 -8.94
CA LEU A 149 14.36 5.93 -7.49
C LEU A 149 13.47 7.11 -7.04
N ARG A 150 12.56 6.83 -6.11
CA ARG A 150 11.73 7.85 -5.48
C ARG A 150 12.40 8.29 -4.19
N ALA A 151 12.73 9.55 -4.10
CA ALA A 151 13.33 10.11 -2.89
C ALA A 151 12.53 11.31 -2.40
N ALA A 152 12.50 11.51 -1.09
CA ALA A 152 11.98 12.72 -0.45
C ALA A 152 13.02 13.23 0.53
N VAL A 153 13.23 14.55 0.56
CA VAL A 153 14.06 15.18 1.57
C VAL A 153 13.16 15.79 2.63
N ILE A 154 13.36 15.39 3.86
CA ILE A 154 12.65 15.92 5.02
C ILE A 154 13.69 16.53 5.96
N THR A 155 13.60 17.84 6.18
CA THR A 155 14.45 18.53 7.15
C THR A 155 13.68 18.73 8.44
N LEU A 156 14.18 18.16 9.53
CA LEU A 156 13.60 18.31 10.87
C LEU A 156 14.26 19.51 11.56
N SER A 157 13.51 20.57 11.80
CA SER A 157 14.03 21.78 12.45
C SER A 157 12.91 22.64 13.01
N ASP A 158 12.91 22.88 14.32
CA ASP A 158 11.95 23.79 14.97
C ASP A 158 12.11 25.22 14.49
N LYS A 159 13.34 25.71 14.33
CA LYS A 159 13.60 27.05 13.79
C LYS A 159 13.17 27.17 12.33
N GLY A 160 13.44 26.14 11.51
CA GLY A 160 13.01 26.10 10.13
C GLY A 160 11.48 26.06 9.98
N SER A 161 10.79 25.29 10.85
CA SER A 161 9.32 25.21 10.83
C SER A 161 8.62 26.53 11.20
N ARG A 162 9.32 27.41 11.95
CA ARG A 162 8.84 28.76 12.29
C ARG A 162 9.32 29.85 11.33
N GLY A 163 10.06 29.48 10.28
CA GLY A 163 10.63 30.46 9.34
C GLY A 163 11.84 31.24 9.84
N GLU A 164 12.38 30.88 11.02
CA GLU A 164 13.53 31.54 11.65
C GLU A 164 14.88 31.10 11.05
N ARG A 165 14.90 30.08 10.22
CA ARG A 165 16.10 29.53 9.61
C ARG A 165 15.82 28.98 8.21
N GLU A 166 16.68 29.36 7.27
CA GLU A 166 16.64 28.82 5.90
C GLU A 166 17.18 27.38 5.86
N ASP A 167 16.53 26.51 5.08
CA ASP A 167 17.01 25.15 4.83
C ASP A 167 18.12 25.12 3.78
N LYS A 168 19.36 25.13 4.24
CA LYS A 168 20.53 24.94 3.38
C LYS A 168 20.80 23.47 3.09
N SER A 169 20.55 22.58 4.08
CA SER A 169 20.86 21.15 4.01
C SER A 169 19.99 20.42 2.99
N GLY A 170 18.68 20.61 3.07
CA GLY A 170 17.75 19.99 2.13
C GLY A 170 17.97 20.45 0.69
N ARG A 171 18.25 21.75 0.50
CA ARG A 171 18.59 22.28 -0.84
C ARG A 171 19.91 21.71 -1.37
N SER A 172 20.92 21.50 -0.52
CA SER A 172 22.18 20.88 -0.94
C SER A 172 21.99 19.43 -1.38
N LEU A 173 21.24 18.63 -0.60
CA LEU A 173 20.92 17.25 -0.97
C LEU A 173 20.14 17.18 -2.30
N TRP A 174 19.22 18.11 -2.51
CA TRP A 174 18.47 18.19 -3.78
C TRP A 174 19.40 18.43 -4.98
N ARG A 175 20.40 19.31 -4.84
CA ARG A 175 21.36 19.64 -5.92
C ARG A 175 22.35 18.51 -6.22
N CYS A 176 22.69 17.69 -5.22
CA CYS A 176 23.65 16.59 -5.37
C CYS A 176 23.05 15.36 -6.04
N SER A 177 21.74 15.32 -6.30
CA SER A 177 21.09 14.15 -6.87
C SER A 177 21.17 14.15 -8.41
N PRO A 178 21.54 13.02 -9.02
CA PRO A 178 21.62 12.93 -10.48
C PRO A 178 20.25 13.17 -11.10
N PRO A 179 20.12 14.05 -12.10
CA PRO A 179 18.84 14.48 -12.64
C PRO A 179 18.05 13.39 -13.37
N GLN A 180 18.68 12.27 -13.73
CA GLN A 180 18.07 11.22 -14.55
C GLN A 180 17.59 10.00 -13.76
N ALA A 181 18.07 9.80 -12.51
CA ALA A 181 17.82 8.58 -11.75
C ALA A 181 16.85 8.77 -10.55
N THR A 182 16.49 10.01 -10.21
CA THR A 182 15.77 10.27 -8.97
C THR A 182 14.57 11.18 -9.21
N ARG A 183 13.36 10.66 -8.97
CA ARG A 183 12.14 11.47 -9.02
C ARG A 183 11.86 12.05 -7.63
N TRP A 184 12.29 13.31 -7.40
CA TRP A 184 12.02 14.02 -6.16
C TRP A 184 10.54 14.35 -6.02
N ARG A 185 9.95 14.03 -4.87
CA ARG A 185 8.53 14.27 -4.66
C ARG A 185 8.20 15.46 -3.78
N LYS A 186 9.03 15.79 -2.80
CA LYS A 186 8.77 16.96 -1.96
C LYS A 186 9.94 17.31 -1.04
N HIS A 187 10.11 18.59 -0.79
CA HIS A 187 10.91 19.15 0.28
C HIS A 187 9.96 19.69 1.35
N CYS A 188 10.13 19.27 2.59
CA CYS A 188 9.26 19.67 3.70
C CYS A 188 10.09 19.96 4.94
N PHE A 189 9.76 21.07 5.61
CA PHE A 189 10.20 21.35 6.97
C PHE A 189 9.22 20.76 7.96
N CYS A 190 9.71 19.96 8.90
CA CYS A 190 8.92 19.44 9.99
C CYS A 190 9.49 19.90 11.32
N ARG A 191 8.60 20.15 12.29
CA ARG A 191 8.96 20.42 13.66
C ARG A 191 9.52 19.15 14.32
N THR A 192 10.61 19.27 15.09
CA THR A 192 11.06 18.18 15.96
C THR A 192 10.05 18.01 17.10
N MET A 193 9.59 16.80 17.33
CA MET A 193 8.62 16.52 18.38
C MET A 193 9.29 15.88 19.59
N PRO A 194 8.84 16.17 20.82
CA PRO A 194 9.31 15.45 21.99
C PRO A 194 8.87 13.97 21.94
N PRO A 195 9.61 13.05 22.56
CA PRO A 195 9.39 11.60 22.47
C PRO A 195 7.99 11.13 22.94
N SER A 196 7.25 11.95 23.67
CA SER A 196 5.97 11.63 24.26
C SER A 196 4.75 11.99 23.40
N SER A 197 4.93 12.71 22.29
CA SER A 197 3.82 13.09 21.41
C SER A 197 3.78 12.19 20.19
N LYS A 198 2.63 11.51 19.96
CA LYS A 198 2.40 10.79 18.71
C LYS A 198 2.63 11.74 17.54
N PRO A 199 3.38 11.34 16.51
CA PRO A 199 3.67 12.21 15.39
C PRO A 199 2.37 12.58 14.67
N SER A 200 1.87 13.78 14.90
CA SER A 200 1.06 14.47 13.92
C SER A 200 2.02 14.95 12.83
N CYS A 201 2.70 14.02 12.19
CA CYS A 201 3.37 14.32 10.94
C CYS A 201 2.31 14.93 10.04
N CYS A 202 2.55 16.15 9.57
CA CYS A 202 1.90 16.67 8.37
C CYS A 202 1.67 15.51 7.45
N ALA A 203 0.41 15.08 7.36
CA ALA A 203 0.07 13.97 6.50
C ALA A 203 0.70 14.31 5.16
N LEU A 204 1.72 13.57 4.79
CA LEU A 204 2.30 13.60 3.45
C LEU A 204 1.19 13.06 2.54
N ARG A 205 0.13 13.86 2.38
CA ARG A 205 -0.79 13.73 1.27
C ARG A 205 0.05 14.04 0.04
N MET A 206 0.68 13.01 -0.46
CA MET A 206 1.28 13.07 -1.77
C MET A 206 0.15 13.14 -2.78
N PRO A 207 -0.09 14.29 -3.44
CA PRO A 207 -0.91 14.25 -4.63
C PRO A 207 -0.14 13.39 -5.62
N VAL A 208 -0.69 12.25 -5.96
CA VAL A 208 -0.26 11.48 -7.12
C VAL A 208 -0.74 12.29 -8.31
N ARG A 209 0.16 12.94 -9.03
CA ARG A 209 0.01 13.29 -10.43
C ARG A 209 0.79 12.32 -11.27
#